data_1891f013f2c50ae7262196eba3316e63
#
_entry.id   1891f013f2c50ae7262196eba3316e63
#
_cell.length_a   1.000
_cell.length_b   1.000
_cell.length_c   1.000
_cell.angle_alpha   90.00
_cell.angle_beta   90.00
_cell.angle_gamma   90.00
#
_symmetry.space_group_name_H-M   'P 1'
#
loop_
_entity.id
_entity.type
_entity.pdbx_description
1 polymer ?
#
loop_
_entity_poly.entity_id
_entity_poly.type
_entity_poly.pdbx_seq_one_letter_code
_entity_poly.pdbx_strand_id
1 'polypeptide(L)'
;LDTGKHTAQELNTLRNTWLGRSGAWVDGWTGRQPGRPVHAKLVAGMSLLERSLEKAVELGGEWLYETKFTGPQAEAAMERVVSQQKLMMEQRFLREGHAFASMRAAAHFSVEAAMNERCSGVSYYHFLCGLQEEADWAGLGRRLEALREKVLGGNALTVSLHGSDAALDTLKKLLPGSAFAAGERRAAVPYTEELTAPVNEAFVIDGGVNYDV
;
A
#
# COMPACT_ATOMS: atom_id res chain seq x y z
N LEU A 1 -8.80 4.79 10.18
CA LEU A 1 -8.40 4.29 11.49
C LEU A 1 -7.91 5.44 12.37
N ASP A 2 -8.16 5.33 13.68
CA ASP A 2 -7.65 6.27 14.67
C ASP A 2 -6.15 6.11 14.86
N THR A 3 -5.53 7.14 15.39
CA THR A 3 -4.12 7.15 15.78
C THR A 3 -3.96 7.31 17.29
N GLY A 4 -2.74 7.52 17.75
CA GLY A 4 -2.47 7.89 19.14
C GLY A 4 -2.97 9.27 19.53
N LYS A 5 -3.10 10.20 18.54
CA LYS A 5 -3.39 11.62 18.77
C LYS A 5 -4.76 12.06 18.27
N HIS A 6 -5.22 11.49 17.16
CA HIS A 6 -6.43 11.93 16.48
C HIS A 6 -7.34 10.75 16.13
N THR A 7 -8.64 11.01 16.08
CA THR A 7 -9.59 10.10 15.46
C THR A 7 -9.39 10.06 13.95
N ALA A 8 -9.87 9.02 13.29
CA ALA A 8 -9.80 8.88 11.83
C ALA A 8 -10.40 10.09 11.10
N GLN A 9 -11.49 10.68 11.64
CA GLN A 9 -12.14 11.84 11.06
C GLN A 9 -11.29 13.11 11.21
N GLU A 10 -10.73 13.35 12.39
CA GLU A 10 -9.86 14.50 12.64
C GLU A 10 -8.58 14.41 11.80
N LEU A 11 -7.94 13.23 11.77
CA LEU A 11 -6.75 13.02 10.94
C LEU A 11 -7.05 13.25 9.45
N ASN A 12 -8.20 12.77 8.97
CA ASN A 12 -8.60 12.98 7.58
C ASN A 12 -8.85 14.47 7.28
N THR A 13 -9.47 15.20 8.21
CA THR A 13 -9.66 16.65 8.09
C THR A 13 -8.33 17.39 8.04
N LEU A 14 -7.39 17.05 8.93
CA LEU A 14 -6.05 17.64 8.94
C LEU A 14 -5.29 17.35 7.64
N ARG A 15 -5.34 16.10 7.16
CA ARG A 15 -4.71 15.72 5.88
C ARG A 15 -5.29 16.51 4.71
N ASN A 16 -6.61 16.65 4.63
CA ASN A 16 -7.26 17.43 3.57
C ASN A 16 -6.96 18.92 3.66
N THR A 17 -6.70 19.46 4.86
CA THR A 17 -6.37 20.87 5.08
C THR A 17 -4.92 21.20 4.67
N TRP A 18 -3.99 20.32 5.02
CA TRP A 18 -2.55 20.59 4.88
C TRP A 18 -1.89 19.89 3.71
N LEU A 19 -2.50 18.80 3.21
CA LEU A 19 -1.99 17.99 2.11
C LEU A 19 -2.94 18.06 0.91
N GLY A 20 -2.41 18.00 -0.31
CA GLY A 20 -3.22 17.88 -1.51
C GLY A 20 -3.63 16.43 -1.72
N ARG A 21 -2.69 15.58 -2.06
CA ARG A 21 -2.86 14.13 -2.16
C ARG A 21 -2.03 13.44 -1.11
N SER A 22 -2.55 12.35 -0.56
CA SER A 22 -1.77 11.44 0.28
C SER A 22 -2.29 10.02 0.12
N GLY A 23 -1.39 9.05 0.09
CA GLY A 23 -1.73 7.64 -0.06
C GLY A 23 -0.54 6.75 0.24
N ALA A 24 -0.83 5.47 0.44
CA ALA A 24 0.20 4.43 0.55
C ALA A 24 -0.14 3.29 -0.41
N TRP A 25 0.90 2.69 -0.99
CA TRP A 25 0.78 1.54 -1.88
C TRP A 25 2.04 0.69 -1.81
N VAL A 26 1.94 -0.53 -2.30
CA VAL A 26 3.11 -1.38 -2.50
C VAL A 26 3.55 -1.25 -3.96
N ASP A 27 4.85 -1.16 -4.17
CA ASP A 27 5.43 -1.08 -5.51
C ASP A 27 6.71 -1.94 -5.56
N GLY A 28 7.02 -2.45 -6.75
CA GLY A 28 8.18 -3.27 -7.01
C GLY A 28 9.16 -2.61 -7.98
N TRP A 29 10.42 -2.58 -7.60
CA TRP A 29 11.48 -2.06 -8.46
C TRP A 29 12.47 -3.15 -8.83
N THR A 30 12.77 -3.23 -10.11
CA THR A 30 13.84 -4.05 -10.65
C THR A 30 15.02 -3.17 -11.07
N GLY A 31 16.23 -3.71 -10.99
CA GLY A 31 17.40 -3.06 -11.62
C GLY A 31 17.29 -3.09 -13.14
N ARG A 32 17.94 -2.14 -13.82
CA ARG A 32 17.94 -2.04 -15.30
C ARG A 32 18.56 -3.25 -16.02
N GLN A 33 19.32 -4.08 -15.33
CA GLN A 33 19.96 -5.26 -15.91
C GLN A 33 19.03 -6.48 -15.78
N PRO A 34 18.95 -7.34 -16.82
CA PRO A 34 18.18 -8.58 -16.75
C PRO A 34 18.61 -9.46 -15.56
N GLY A 35 17.66 -10.15 -14.94
CA GLY A 35 17.93 -11.06 -13.81
C GLY A 35 18.16 -10.38 -12.46
N ARG A 36 17.99 -9.07 -12.36
CA ARG A 36 18.03 -8.38 -11.06
C ARG A 36 16.80 -8.71 -10.22
N PRO A 37 16.98 -8.85 -8.89
CA PRO A 37 15.87 -9.14 -8.00
C PRO A 37 14.86 -8.01 -7.95
N VAL A 38 13.60 -8.35 -7.72
CA VAL A 38 12.54 -7.38 -7.42
C VAL A 38 12.68 -6.93 -5.97
N HIS A 39 12.58 -5.65 -5.73
CA HIS A 39 12.54 -5.06 -4.40
C HIS A 39 11.15 -4.47 -4.16
N ALA A 40 10.32 -5.19 -3.42
CA ALA A 40 9.02 -4.68 -2.98
C ALA A 40 9.20 -3.63 -1.88
N LYS A 41 8.49 -2.52 -1.98
CA LYS A 41 8.53 -1.44 -0.98
C LYS A 41 7.13 -0.93 -0.69
N LEU A 42 6.88 -0.62 0.57
CA LEU A 42 5.76 0.23 0.93
C LEU A 42 6.14 1.68 0.59
N VAL A 43 5.34 2.32 -0.23
CA VAL A 43 5.49 3.72 -0.60
C VAL A 43 4.41 4.52 0.10
N ALA A 44 4.79 5.60 0.76
CA ALA A 44 3.86 6.61 1.24
C ALA A 44 4.17 7.91 0.52
N GLY A 45 3.21 8.42 -0.24
CA GLY A 45 3.34 9.62 -1.04
C GLY A 45 2.41 10.72 -0.59
N MET A 46 2.90 11.96 -0.61
CA MET A 46 2.12 13.15 -0.28
C MET A 46 2.47 14.28 -1.25
N SER A 47 1.46 15.02 -1.72
CA SER A 47 1.65 16.30 -2.40
C SER A 47 1.18 17.42 -1.48
N LEU A 48 1.93 18.51 -1.44
CA LEU A 48 1.67 19.61 -0.50
C LEU A 48 2.25 20.93 -1.01
N LEU A 49 1.82 22.02 -0.40
CA LEU A 49 2.48 23.31 -0.56
C LEU A 49 3.70 23.39 0.38
N GLU A 50 4.78 24.04 -0.05
CA GLU A 50 6.03 24.12 0.73
C GLU A 50 5.82 24.59 2.17
N ARG A 51 4.92 25.55 2.39
CA ARG A 51 4.54 26.05 3.71
C ARG A 51 3.93 24.98 4.64
N SER A 52 3.46 23.86 4.08
CA SER A 52 2.86 22.76 4.83
C SER A 52 3.82 21.62 5.13
N LEU A 53 5.12 21.75 4.78
CA LEU A 53 6.09 20.67 4.85
C LEU A 53 6.27 20.13 6.29
N GLU A 54 6.33 21.00 7.28
CA GLU A 54 6.42 20.60 8.69
C GLU A 54 5.21 19.78 9.12
N LYS A 55 4.00 20.27 8.77
CA LYS A 55 2.76 19.52 9.04
C LYS A 55 2.66 18.20 8.27
N ALA A 56 3.20 18.13 7.07
CA ALA A 56 3.25 16.90 6.29
C ALA A 56 4.14 15.84 6.94
N VAL A 57 5.29 16.24 7.47
CA VAL A 57 6.21 15.35 8.20
C VAL A 57 5.55 14.86 9.50
N GLU A 58 4.90 15.75 10.26
CA GLU A 58 4.16 15.41 11.48
C GLU A 58 3.02 14.42 11.20
N LEU A 59 2.09 14.78 10.30
CA LEU A 59 0.92 13.98 9.97
C LEU A 59 1.28 12.65 9.28
N GLY A 60 2.33 12.67 8.45
CA GLY A 60 2.84 11.45 7.82
C GLY A 60 3.43 10.49 8.84
N GLY A 61 4.18 11.00 9.81
CA GLY A 61 4.71 10.22 10.93
C GLY A 61 3.59 9.60 11.76
N GLU A 62 2.62 10.40 12.18
CA GLU A 62 1.46 9.93 12.93
C GLU A 62 0.69 8.86 12.16
N TRP A 63 0.38 9.12 10.89
CA TRP A 63 -0.36 8.19 10.05
C TRP A 63 0.33 6.85 9.88
N LEU A 64 1.63 6.83 9.64
CA LEU A 64 2.37 5.59 9.37
C LEU A 64 2.73 4.82 10.65
N TYR A 65 3.14 5.52 11.71
CA TYR A 65 3.69 4.88 12.90
C TYR A 65 2.69 4.73 14.05
N GLU A 66 1.64 5.57 14.11
CA GLU A 66 0.74 5.64 15.26
C GLU A 66 -0.70 5.14 14.94
N THR A 67 -0.99 4.73 13.69
CA THR A 67 -2.30 4.16 13.34
C THR A 67 -2.59 2.92 14.19
N LYS A 68 -3.77 2.86 14.79
CA LYS A 68 -4.24 1.74 15.61
C LYS A 68 -4.96 0.73 14.74
N PHE A 69 -4.45 -0.49 14.68
CA PHE A 69 -5.08 -1.59 13.94
C PHE A 69 -5.89 -2.52 14.83
N THR A 70 -5.86 -2.35 16.15
CA THR A 70 -6.56 -3.20 17.11
C THR A 70 -7.67 -2.43 17.84
N GLY A 71 -8.67 -3.17 18.33
CA GLY A 71 -9.81 -2.67 19.05
C GLY A 71 -11.09 -2.56 18.20
N PRO A 72 -12.27 -2.48 18.85
CA PRO A 72 -13.57 -2.63 18.17
C PRO A 72 -13.80 -1.62 17.02
N GLN A 73 -13.32 -0.39 17.17
CA GLN A 73 -13.44 0.64 16.13
C GLN A 73 -12.56 0.33 14.91
N ALA A 74 -11.34 -0.17 15.15
CA ALA A 74 -10.43 -0.58 14.09
C ALA A 74 -10.97 -1.81 13.34
N GLU A 75 -11.49 -2.78 14.07
CA GLU A 75 -12.10 -4.00 13.50
C GLU A 75 -13.29 -3.66 12.61
N ALA A 76 -14.24 -2.86 13.08
CA ALA A 76 -15.37 -2.39 12.26
C ALA A 76 -14.94 -1.54 11.04
N ALA A 77 -13.88 -0.77 11.17
CA ALA A 77 -13.34 -0.01 10.06
C ALA A 77 -12.66 -0.90 9.02
N MET A 78 -11.92 -1.93 9.44
CA MET A 78 -11.30 -2.90 8.53
C MET A 78 -12.35 -3.71 7.76
N GLU A 79 -13.38 -4.21 8.45
CA GLU A 79 -14.52 -4.91 7.81
C GLU A 79 -15.15 -4.04 6.71
N ARG A 80 -15.44 -2.79 7.02
CA ARG A 80 -16.01 -1.84 6.05
C ARG A 80 -15.07 -1.60 4.87
N VAL A 81 -13.77 -1.40 5.11
CA VAL A 81 -12.80 -1.14 4.05
C VAL A 81 -12.65 -2.37 3.15
N VAL A 82 -12.55 -3.57 3.70
CA VAL A 82 -12.48 -4.83 2.93
C VAL A 82 -13.71 -5.01 2.07
N SER A 83 -14.91 -4.78 2.63
CA SER A 83 -16.17 -4.86 1.89
C SER A 83 -16.25 -3.84 0.74
N GLN A 84 -15.82 -2.60 0.99
CA GLN A 84 -15.76 -1.57 -0.04
C GLN A 84 -14.75 -1.90 -1.15
N GLN A 85 -13.57 -2.39 -0.79
CA GLN A 85 -12.55 -2.78 -1.76
C GLN A 85 -13.02 -3.94 -2.64
N LYS A 86 -13.64 -4.95 -2.05
CA LYS A 86 -14.21 -6.07 -2.79
C LYS A 86 -15.25 -5.59 -3.81
N LEU A 87 -16.22 -4.76 -3.39
CA LEU A 87 -17.22 -4.19 -4.28
C LEU A 87 -16.60 -3.36 -5.41
N MET A 88 -15.58 -2.57 -5.11
CA MET A 88 -14.85 -1.81 -6.12
C MET A 88 -14.15 -2.73 -7.13
N MET A 89 -13.57 -3.84 -6.70
CA MET A 89 -12.95 -4.83 -7.59
C MET A 89 -14.00 -5.47 -8.52
N GLU A 90 -15.15 -5.87 -8.00
CA GLU A 90 -16.25 -6.42 -8.78
C GLU A 90 -16.73 -5.46 -9.88
N GLN A 91 -16.88 -4.17 -9.54
CA GLN A 91 -17.22 -3.14 -10.52
C GLN A 91 -16.12 -2.93 -11.57
N ARG A 92 -14.86 -3.05 -11.18
CA ARG A 92 -13.73 -2.92 -12.10
C ARG A 92 -13.64 -4.10 -13.05
N PHE A 93 -13.91 -5.32 -12.61
CA PHE A 93 -13.94 -6.49 -13.48
C PHE A 93 -14.91 -6.30 -14.66
N LEU A 94 -16.08 -5.71 -14.40
CA LEU A 94 -17.07 -5.43 -15.45
C LEU A 94 -16.58 -4.38 -16.48
N ARG A 95 -15.74 -3.45 -16.09
CA ARG A 95 -15.31 -2.35 -16.97
C ARG A 95 -13.91 -2.55 -17.56
N GLU A 96 -13.05 -3.26 -16.86
CA GLU A 96 -11.63 -3.35 -17.14
C GLU A 96 -11.14 -4.80 -17.19
N GLY A 97 -12.01 -5.76 -17.53
CA GLY A 97 -11.71 -7.20 -17.50
C GLY A 97 -10.46 -7.57 -18.30
N HIS A 98 -10.24 -6.93 -19.45
CA HIS A 98 -9.03 -7.10 -20.25
C HIS A 98 -7.74 -6.74 -19.49
N ALA A 99 -7.77 -5.71 -18.65
CA ALA A 99 -6.61 -5.32 -17.85
C ALA A 99 -6.29 -6.38 -16.77
N PHE A 100 -7.32 -6.94 -16.14
CA PHE A 100 -7.16 -8.03 -15.16
C PHE A 100 -6.68 -9.33 -15.82
N ALA A 101 -7.21 -9.69 -16.99
CA ALA A 101 -6.77 -10.84 -17.77
C ALA A 101 -5.30 -10.68 -18.19
N SER A 102 -4.91 -9.51 -18.73
CA SER A 102 -3.51 -9.21 -19.07
C SER A 102 -2.58 -9.25 -17.86
N MET A 103 -3.01 -8.71 -16.72
CA MET A 103 -2.23 -8.75 -15.47
C MET A 103 -2.04 -10.20 -15.00
N ARG A 104 -3.09 -11.01 -15.08
CA ARG A 104 -3.04 -12.42 -14.70
C ARG A 104 -2.12 -13.22 -15.61
N ALA A 105 -2.22 -13.03 -16.93
CA ALA A 105 -1.32 -13.66 -17.91
C ALA A 105 0.14 -13.26 -17.67
N ALA A 106 0.43 -11.98 -17.45
CA ALA A 106 1.79 -11.48 -17.18
C ALA A 106 2.40 -12.06 -15.90
N ALA A 107 1.60 -12.41 -14.90
CA ALA A 107 2.06 -12.98 -13.63
C ALA A 107 2.78 -14.33 -13.78
N HIS A 108 2.58 -15.04 -14.88
CA HIS A 108 3.29 -16.28 -15.18
C HIS A 108 4.72 -16.07 -15.72
N PHE A 109 5.06 -14.84 -16.11
CA PHE A 109 6.32 -14.56 -16.80
C PHE A 109 7.27 -13.66 -16.02
N SER A 110 6.79 -12.97 -14.98
CA SER A 110 7.56 -11.96 -14.26
C SER A 110 7.18 -11.92 -12.78
N VAL A 111 8.20 -11.94 -11.92
CA VAL A 111 8.04 -11.80 -10.46
C VAL A 111 7.39 -10.47 -10.10
N GLU A 112 7.72 -9.39 -10.82
CA GLU A 112 7.10 -8.08 -10.62
C GLU A 112 5.60 -8.11 -10.99
N ALA A 113 5.27 -8.74 -12.13
CA ALA A 113 3.87 -8.89 -12.54
C ALA A 113 3.08 -9.78 -11.57
N ALA A 114 3.68 -10.88 -11.08
CA ALA A 114 3.07 -11.73 -10.07
C ALA A 114 2.82 -10.96 -8.76
N MET A 115 3.75 -10.12 -8.32
CA MET A 115 3.56 -9.24 -7.18
C MET A 115 2.40 -8.25 -7.40
N ASN A 116 2.35 -7.61 -8.57
CA ASN A 116 1.28 -6.67 -8.90
C ASN A 116 -0.09 -7.35 -8.95
N GLU A 117 -0.16 -8.56 -9.49
CA GLU A 117 -1.38 -9.36 -9.54
C GLU A 117 -1.87 -9.71 -8.13
N ARG A 118 -0.97 -10.08 -7.21
CA ARG A 118 -1.31 -10.30 -5.79
C ARG A 118 -1.74 -9.03 -5.05
N CYS A 119 -1.28 -7.87 -5.45
CA CYS A 119 -1.60 -6.60 -4.79
C CYS A 119 -2.84 -5.91 -5.35
N SER A 120 -3.27 -6.24 -6.58
CA SER A 120 -4.34 -5.49 -7.26
C SER A 120 -5.12 -6.29 -8.32
N GLY A 121 -4.77 -7.56 -8.55
CA GLY A 121 -5.39 -8.43 -9.54
C GLY A 121 -6.46 -9.35 -8.96
N VAL A 122 -6.68 -10.48 -9.65
CA VAL A 122 -7.68 -11.48 -9.25
C VAL A 122 -7.31 -12.15 -7.93
N SER A 123 -6.02 -12.42 -7.68
CA SER A 123 -5.57 -12.97 -6.40
C SER A 123 -5.85 -12.02 -5.24
N TYR A 124 -5.75 -10.70 -5.45
CA TYR A 124 -6.16 -9.73 -4.44
C TYR A 124 -7.64 -9.80 -4.11
N TYR A 125 -8.49 -9.95 -5.14
CA TYR A 125 -9.93 -10.15 -4.94
C TYR A 125 -10.22 -11.39 -4.10
N HIS A 126 -9.61 -12.53 -4.42
CA HIS A 126 -9.77 -13.76 -3.64
C HIS A 126 -9.27 -13.59 -2.19
N PHE A 127 -8.19 -12.86 -1.98
CA PHE A 127 -7.71 -12.52 -0.64
C PHE A 127 -8.76 -11.71 0.15
N LEU A 128 -9.41 -10.72 -0.49
CA LEU A 128 -10.49 -9.96 0.15
C LEU A 128 -11.70 -10.84 0.49
N CYS A 129 -12.06 -11.77 -0.39
CA CYS A 129 -13.12 -12.76 -0.11
C CYS A 129 -12.77 -13.61 1.11
N GLY A 130 -11.54 -14.15 1.17
CA GLY A 130 -11.08 -14.94 2.32
C GLY A 130 -11.11 -14.17 3.62
N LEU A 131 -10.72 -12.89 3.64
CA LEU A 131 -10.83 -12.06 4.83
C LEU A 131 -12.28 -11.87 5.31
N GLN A 132 -13.23 -11.77 4.38
CA GLN A 132 -14.65 -11.68 4.74
C GLN A 132 -15.22 -12.99 5.27
N GLU A 133 -14.81 -14.13 4.70
CA GLU A 133 -15.23 -15.45 5.14
C GLU A 133 -14.66 -15.80 6.52
N GLU A 134 -13.39 -15.51 6.76
CA GLU A 134 -12.74 -15.73 8.05
C GLU A 134 -13.32 -14.83 9.16
N ALA A 135 -13.63 -13.58 8.81
CA ALA A 135 -14.13 -12.51 9.70
C ALA A 135 -13.31 -12.31 11.00
N ASP A 136 -12.03 -12.71 11.00
CA ASP A 136 -11.10 -12.51 12.14
C ASP A 136 -10.43 -11.13 12.05
N TRP A 137 -11.22 -10.08 12.25
CA TRP A 137 -10.74 -8.69 12.19
C TRP A 137 -9.73 -8.38 13.30
N ALA A 138 -9.88 -8.97 14.48
CA ALA A 138 -8.91 -8.83 15.55
C ALA A 138 -7.57 -9.46 15.19
N GLY A 139 -7.57 -10.65 14.57
CA GLY A 139 -6.37 -11.31 14.07
C GLY A 139 -5.72 -10.52 12.93
N LEU A 140 -6.52 -9.97 12.02
CA LEU A 140 -6.02 -9.10 10.96
C LEU A 140 -5.33 -7.86 11.55
N GLY A 141 -5.93 -7.22 12.55
CA GLY A 141 -5.34 -6.06 13.25
C GLY A 141 -3.98 -6.38 13.85
N ARG A 142 -3.86 -7.48 14.56
CA ARG A 142 -2.57 -7.94 15.14
C ARG A 142 -1.51 -8.22 14.05
N ARG A 143 -1.92 -8.83 12.92
CA ARG A 143 -1.03 -9.07 11.77
C ARG A 143 -0.53 -7.77 11.15
N LEU A 144 -1.40 -6.76 11.04
CA LEU A 144 -1.03 -5.44 10.49
C LEU A 144 -0.08 -4.68 11.43
N GLU A 145 -0.27 -4.74 12.74
CA GLU A 145 0.68 -4.15 13.71
C GLU A 145 2.06 -4.80 13.62
N ALA A 146 2.12 -6.13 13.61
CA ALA A 146 3.38 -6.85 13.46
C ALA A 146 4.06 -6.57 12.10
N LEU A 147 3.29 -6.42 11.02
CA LEU A 147 3.81 -6.04 9.71
C LEU A 147 4.35 -4.62 9.71
N ARG A 148 3.64 -3.67 10.32
CA ARG A 148 4.10 -2.28 10.47
C ARG A 148 5.46 -2.22 11.18
N GLU A 149 5.62 -2.93 12.29
CA GLU A 149 6.90 -3.00 13.01
C GLU A 149 8.03 -3.55 12.15
N LYS A 150 7.76 -4.57 11.35
CA LYS A 150 8.76 -5.14 10.42
C LYS A 150 9.13 -4.16 9.31
N VAL A 151 8.15 -3.49 8.73
CA VAL A 151 8.36 -2.62 7.55
C VAL A 151 8.94 -1.28 7.97
N LEU A 152 8.38 -0.65 9.02
CA LEU A 152 8.76 0.69 9.43
C LEU A 152 9.86 0.70 10.50
N GLY A 153 9.99 -0.35 11.32
CA GLY A 153 11.01 -0.46 12.36
C GLY A 153 12.42 -0.73 11.87
N GLY A 154 12.63 -0.87 10.58
CA GLY A 154 13.85 -1.44 10.03
C GLY A 154 14.77 -0.54 9.24
N ASN A 155 14.60 0.77 9.21
CA ASN A 155 15.53 1.75 8.60
C ASN A 155 16.01 1.51 7.17
N ALA A 156 15.22 0.84 6.35
CA ALA A 156 15.38 0.88 4.90
C ALA A 156 14.59 2.05 4.28
N LEU A 157 14.43 3.15 5.03
CA LEU A 157 13.69 4.33 4.58
C LEU A 157 14.48 5.08 3.50
N THR A 158 13.81 5.38 2.42
CA THR A 158 14.27 6.32 1.40
C THR A 158 13.28 7.48 1.36
N VAL A 159 13.74 8.69 1.59
CA VAL A 159 12.92 9.90 1.46
C VAL A 159 13.29 10.59 0.15
N SER A 160 12.27 10.88 -0.67
CA SER A 160 12.42 11.62 -1.92
C SER A 160 11.54 12.86 -1.87
N LEU A 161 12.10 14.00 -2.22
CA LEU A 161 11.38 15.26 -2.34
C LEU A 161 11.58 15.82 -3.74
N HIS A 162 10.48 16.23 -4.37
CA HIS A 162 10.49 17.07 -5.55
C HIS A 162 9.94 18.45 -5.17
N GLY A 163 10.79 19.48 -5.20
CA GLY A 163 10.45 20.82 -4.75
C GLY A 163 11.63 21.78 -4.91
N SER A 164 11.55 22.96 -4.28
CA SER A 164 12.65 23.93 -4.26
C SER A 164 13.80 23.50 -3.36
N ASP A 165 14.98 24.10 -3.55
CA ASP A 165 16.14 23.89 -2.68
C ASP A 165 15.83 24.29 -1.22
N ALA A 166 15.03 25.34 -1.03
CA ALA A 166 14.59 25.78 0.30
C ALA A 166 13.72 24.73 1.00
N ALA A 167 12.82 24.06 0.26
CA ALA A 167 12.00 22.95 0.77
C ALA A 167 12.88 21.75 1.15
N LEU A 168 13.89 21.44 0.32
CA LEU A 168 14.84 20.37 0.60
C LEU A 168 15.64 20.63 1.87
N ASP A 169 16.14 21.87 2.06
CA ASP A 169 16.88 22.26 3.25
C ASP A 169 16.01 22.25 4.51
N THR A 170 14.73 22.61 4.37
CA THR A 170 13.75 22.51 5.46
C THR A 170 13.52 21.05 5.83
N LEU A 171 13.28 20.17 4.84
CA LEU A 171 13.09 18.74 5.09
C LEU A 171 14.29 18.11 5.79
N LYS A 172 15.52 18.41 5.36
CA LYS A 172 16.75 17.91 6.01
C LYS A 172 16.83 18.28 7.48
N LYS A 173 16.33 19.46 7.87
CA LYS A 173 16.30 19.90 9.26
C LYS A 173 15.22 19.22 10.09
N LEU A 174 14.08 18.90 9.46
CA LEU A 174 12.93 18.28 10.14
C LEU A 174 13.12 16.77 10.37
N LEU A 175 13.74 16.06 9.41
CA LEU A 175 13.84 14.59 9.46
C LEU A 175 14.50 14.05 10.74
N PRO A 176 15.63 14.58 11.26
CA PRO A 176 16.28 14.02 12.44
C PRO A 176 15.44 14.04 13.72
N GLY A 177 14.51 14.99 13.84
CA GLY A 177 13.61 15.11 14.99
C GLY A 177 12.22 14.50 14.79
N SER A 178 12.00 13.82 13.67
CA SER A 178 10.70 13.26 13.29
C SER A 178 10.65 11.75 13.48
N ALA A 179 9.46 11.16 13.26
CA ALA A 179 9.27 9.72 13.18
C ALA A 179 10.09 9.05 12.06
N PHE A 180 10.60 9.84 11.11
CA PHE A 180 11.44 9.39 10.00
C PHE A 180 12.93 9.53 10.27
N ALA A 181 13.33 9.73 11.51
CA ALA A 181 14.75 9.83 11.87
C ALA A 181 15.50 8.56 11.46
N ALA A 182 16.71 8.74 10.95
CA ALA A 182 17.55 7.62 10.54
C ALA A 182 17.95 6.74 11.74
N GLY A 183 17.86 5.43 11.58
CA GLY A 183 18.35 4.46 12.55
C GLY A 183 19.29 3.45 11.87
N GLU A 184 19.45 2.26 12.43
CA GLU A 184 20.30 1.21 11.82
C GLU A 184 19.78 0.74 10.47
N ARG A 185 20.63 0.80 9.44
CA ARG A 185 20.29 0.36 8.10
C ARG A 185 20.23 -1.17 8.03
N ARG A 186 19.09 -1.71 7.71
CA ARG A 186 18.94 -3.14 7.40
C ARG A 186 19.19 -3.39 5.91
N ALA A 187 19.70 -4.58 5.59
CA ALA A 187 19.82 -5.02 4.21
C ALA A 187 18.42 -5.17 3.58
N ALA A 188 18.27 -4.70 2.35
CA ALA A 188 17.07 -4.95 1.59
C ALA A 188 16.93 -6.43 1.27
N VAL A 189 15.78 -7.00 1.56
CA VAL A 189 15.46 -8.39 1.21
C VAL A 189 14.74 -8.37 -0.15
N PRO A 190 15.26 -9.13 -1.15
CA PRO A 190 14.57 -9.24 -2.43
C PRO A 190 13.20 -9.90 -2.25
N TYR A 191 12.22 -9.43 -2.99
CA TYR A 191 10.97 -10.16 -3.14
C TYR A 191 11.21 -11.35 -4.06
N THR A 192 10.86 -12.52 -3.58
CA THR A 192 10.98 -13.77 -4.34
C THR A 192 9.61 -14.43 -4.43
N GLU A 193 9.26 -14.87 -5.61
CA GLU A 193 8.06 -15.63 -5.86
C GLU A 193 8.36 -16.74 -6.86
N GLU A 194 7.87 -17.93 -6.58
CA GLU A 194 7.89 -19.03 -7.55
C GLU A 194 6.77 -18.76 -8.58
N LEU A 195 7.18 -18.58 -9.83
CA LEU A 195 6.23 -18.37 -10.90
C LEU A 195 5.53 -19.68 -11.24
N THR A 196 4.20 -19.66 -11.25
CA THR A 196 3.40 -20.81 -11.70
C THR A 196 3.54 -20.99 -13.21
N ALA A 197 3.50 -22.25 -13.67
CA ALA A 197 3.45 -22.51 -15.10
C ALA A 197 2.22 -21.84 -15.73
N PRO A 198 2.33 -21.35 -16.98
CA PRO A 198 1.18 -20.80 -17.69
C PRO A 198 0.03 -21.81 -17.78
N VAL A 199 -1.18 -21.36 -17.48
CA VAL A 199 -2.40 -22.17 -17.55
C VAL A 199 -3.47 -21.39 -18.32
N ASN A 200 -4.39 -22.13 -18.97
CA ASN A 200 -5.56 -21.53 -19.55
C ASN A 200 -6.59 -21.32 -18.44
N GLU A 201 -6.88 -20.08 -18.15
CA GLU A 201 -7.86 -19.69 -17.12
C GLU A 201 -9.00 -18.88 -17.73
N ALA A 202 -10.21 -19.07 -17.21
CA ALA A 202 -11.36 -18.24 -17.54
C ALA A 202 -12.04 -17.79 -16.24
N PHE A 203 -12.29 -16.49 -16.11
CA PHE A 203 -13.03 -15.92 -15.00
C PHE A 203 -14.41 -15.51 -15.49
N VAL A 204 -15.44 -16.14 -14.94
CA VAL A 204 -16.84 -15.87 -15.31
C VAL A 204 -17.38 -14.78 -14.38
N ILE A 205 -17.87 -13.70 -14.97
CA ILE A 205 -18.54 -12.60 -14.29
C ILE A 205 -19.93 -12.41 -14.88
N ASP A 206 -20.88 -11.99 -14.06
CA ASP A 206 -22.22 -11.64 -14.56
C ASP A 206 -22.18 -10.26 -15.22
N GLY A 207 -21.97 -10.26 -16.52
CA GLY A 207 -21.82 -9.05 -17.32
C GLY A 207 -22.13 -9.28 -18.80
N GLY A 208 -22.47 -8.22 -19.52
CA GLY A 208 -22.80 -8.27 -20.96
C GLY A 208 -21.59 -8.18 -21.90
N VAL A 209 -20.36 -8.25 -21.38
CA VAL A 209 -19.11 -8.09 -22.17
C VAL A 209 -18.14 -9.23 -21.86
N ASN A 210 -17.54 -9.80 -22.91
CA ASN A 210 -16.44 -10.74 -22.79
C ASN A 210 -15.11 -10.04 -23.06
N TYR A 211 -14.09 -10.42 -22.32
CA TYR A 211 -12.71 -9.96 -22.49
C TYR A 211 -11.80 -11.16 -22.73
N ASP A 212 -11.16 -11.19 -23.88
CA ASP A 212 -10.18 -12.21 -24.27
C ASP A 212 -8.77 -11.58 -24.29
N VAL A 213 -7.75 -12.29 -23.76
CA VAL A 213 -6.34 -11.86 -23.71
C VAL A 213 -5.42 -13.03 -24.01
#